data_7e6a0cf99ab2cb1b8c6bcbc535ba2a64
#
_entry.id   7e6a0cf99ab2cb1b8c6bcbc535ba2a64
#
_cell.length_a   1.000
_cell.length_b   1.000
_cell.length_c   1.000
_cell.angle_alpha   90.00
_cell.angle_beta   90.00
_cell.angle_gamma   90.00
#
_symmetry.space_group_name_H-M   'P 1'
#
loop_
_entity.id
_entity.type
_entity.pdbx_description
1 polymer ?
#
loop_
_entity_poly.entity_id
_entity_poly.type
_entity_poly.pdbx_seq_one_letter_code
_entity_poly.pdbx_strand_id
1 'polypeptide(L)'
;MYEETKKALPVDVAVCAAAVTDFKPDKYESNKIKKKNLNLNFKKNVDILEFLSKNNSQRPRLVVGFAAETQDVLNFAKDKKNNKNCDWIIANDVSNKEIGFNSDYNAVSIISNNKVENIKKNLKSYIANKIAKKIINNFIK
;
A
#
# COMPACT_ATOMS: atom_id res chain seq x y z
N MET A 1 -10.94 -6.04 -6.80
CA MET A 1 -10.16 -6.00 -5.53
C MET A 1 -10.99 -5.45 -4.36
N TYR A 2 -11.58 -4.25 -4.43
CA TYR A 2 -12.36 -3.69 -3.29
C TYR A 2 -13.49 -4.62 -2.80
N GLU A 3 -14.32 -5.16 -3.71
CA GLU A 3 -15.41 -6.07 -3.33
C GLU A 3 -14.89 -7.37 -2.68
N GLU A 4 -13.77 -7.91 -3.15
CA GLU A 4 -13.16 -9.10 -2.54
C GLU A 4 -12.55 -8.78 -1.17
N THR A 5 -12.01 -7.56 -0.99
CA THR A 5 -11.56 -7.10 0.33
C THR A 5 -12.72 -7.05 1.33
N LYS A 6 -13.90 -6.56 0.92
CA LYS A 6 -15.10 -6.56 1.79
C LYS A 6 -15.54 -7.95 2.19
N LYS A 7 -15.54 -8.89 1.23
CA LYS A 7 -15.93 -10.29 1.49
C LYS A 7 -14.97 -11.00 2.45
N ALA A 8 -13.69 -10.60 2.46
CA ALA A 8 -12.69 -11.21 3.34
C ALA A 8 -12.81 -10.77 4.81
N LEU A 9 -13.52 -9.68 5.10
CA LEU A 9 -13.69 -9.19 6.47
C LEU A 9 -14.71 -10.04 7.26
N PRO A 10 -14.51 -10.21 8.59
CA PRO A 10 -13.44 -9.64 9.41
C PRO A 10 -12.13 -10.42 9.32
N VAL A 11 -10.98 -9.72 9.45
CA VAL A 11 -9.64 -10.31 9.55
C VAL A 11 -8.83 -9.59 10.63
N ASP A 12 -7.85 -10.25 11.23
CA ASP A 12 -6.98 -9.63 12.26
C ASP A 12 -5.95 -8.67 11.65
N VAL A 13 -5.42 -9.01 10.47
CA VAL A 13 -4.37 -8.25 9.80
C VAL A 13 -4.73 -8.02 8.34
N ALA A 14 -4.56 -6.79 7.87
CA ALA A 14 -4.62 -6.45 6.45
C ALA A 14 -3.29 -5.84 5.99
N VAL A 15 -2.70 -6.41 4.93
CA VAL A 15 -1.46 -5.91 4.32
C VAL A 15 -1.76 -5.49 2.89
N CYS A 16 -1.79 -4.18 2.64
CA CYS A 16 -2.11 -3.57 1.36
C CYS A 16 -0.83 -3.33 0.54
N ALA A 17 -0.24 -4.40 0.00
CA ALA A 17 1.00 -4.34 -0.80
C ALA A 17 0.76 -4.17 -2.30
N ALA A 18 -0.46 -4.37 -2.79
CA ALA A 18 -0.78 -4.27 -4.20
C ALA A 18 -0.82 -2.81 -4.67
N ALA A 19 -0.29 -2.55 -5.87
CA ALA A 19 -0.42 -1.27 -6.53
C ALA A 19 -1.84 -1.13 -7.14
N VAL A 20 -2.70 -0.37 -6.49
CA VAL A 20 -4.05 -0.06 -6.96
C VAL A 20 -4.06 1.38 -7.46
N THR A 21 -4.58 1.62 -8.66
CA THR A 21 -4.68 2.96 -9.23
C THR A 21 -5.72 3.80 -8.51
N ASP A 22 -5.44 5.09 -8.31
CA ASP A 22 -6.36 6.05 -7.69
C ASP A 22 -7.56 6.37 -8.58
N PHE A 23 -7.42 6.18 -9.90
CA PHE A 23 -8.43 6.53 -10.88
C PHE A 23 -8.71 5.37 -11.84
N LYS A 24 -9.93 5.32 -12.34
CA LYS A 24 -10.36 4.42 -13.42
C LYS A 24 -11.18 5.17 -14.46
N PRO A 25 -11.26 4.70 -15.71
CA PRO A 25 -12.18 5.26 -16.70
C PRO A 25 -13.61 5.26 -16.15
N ASP A 26 -14.33 6.36 -16.39
CA ASP A 26 -15.72 6.47 -15.92
C ASP A 26 -16.66 5.52 -16.67
N LYS A 27 -16.40 5.34 -17.97
CA LYS A 27 -17.18 4.43 -18.84
C LYS A 27 -16.33 3.29 -19.33
N TYR A 28 -16.91 2.11 -19.37
CA TYR A 28 -16.33 0.92 -19.98
C TYR A 28 -16.91 0.77 -21.40
N GLU A 29 -16.03 0.55 -22.37
CA GLU A 29 -16.41 0.23 -23.75
C GLU A 29 -16.00 -1.20 -24.04
N SER A 30 -16.97 -2.06 -24.39
CA SER A 30 -16.71 -3.46 -24.74
C SER A 30 -16.03 -3.63 -26.10
N ASN A 31 -16.16 -2.65 -26.98
CA ASN A 31 -15.62 -2.65 -28.33
C ASN A 31 -14.37 -1.77 -28.43
N LYS A 32 -13.49 -2.11 -29.39
CA LYS A 32 -12.30 -1.30 -29.70
C LYS A 32 -12.71 0.12 -30.13
N ILE A 33 -12.22 1.13 -29.42
CA ILE A 33 -12.46 2.53 -29.74
C ILE A 33 -11.62 2.92 -30.97
N LYS A 34 -12.28 3.30 -32.07
CA LYS A 34 -11.65 3.69 -33.34
C LYS A 34 -11.62 5.21 -33.55
N LYS A 35 -11.60 6.02 -32.49
CA LYS A 35 -11.60 7.48 -32.59
C LYS A 35 -10.19 8.03 -32.76
N LYS A 36 -9.99 9.02 -33.66
CA LYS A 36 -8.71 9.74 -33.79
C LYS A 36 -8.41 10.62 -32.59
N ASN A 37 -9.44 11.22 -31.96
CA ASN A 37 -9.34 12.00 -30.75
C ASN A 37 -10.14 11.30 -29.67
N LEU A 38 -9.45 10.82 -28.63
CA LEU A 38 -10.05 10.12 -27.50
C LEU A 38 -9.99 11.00 -26.25
N ASN A 39 -11.15 11.48 -25.81
CA ASN A 39 -11.30 12.10 -24.50
C ASN A 39 -11.75 11.05 -23.50
N LEU A 40 -10.92 10.79 -22.51
CA LEU A 40 -11.22 9.86 -21.42
C LEU A 40 -11.58 10.64 -20.15
N ASN A 41 -12.76 10.39 -19.63
CA ASN A 41 -13.15 10.85 -18.31
C ASN A 41 -12.77 9.79 -17.29
N PHE A 42 -12.20 10.23 -16.17
CA PHE A 42 -11.79 9.37 -15.08
C PHE A 42 -12.61 9.66 -13.84
N LYS A 43 -12.89 8.62 -13.05
CA LYS A 43 -13.44 8.73 -11.71
C LYS A 43 -12.51 8.11 -10.68
N LYS A 44 -12.57 8.62 -9.46
CA LYS A 44 -11.76 8.14 -8.34
C LYS A 44 -12.17 6.72 -7.96
N ASN A 45 -11.19 5.86 -7.73
CA ASN A 45 -11.39 4.56 -7.12
C ASN A 45 -11.62 4.69 -5.61
N VAL A 46 -12.22 3.66 -5.02
CA VAL A 46 -12.26 3.53 -3.56
C VAL A 46 -10.84 3.20 -3.09
N ASP A 47 -10.35 3.98 -2.14
CA ASP A 47 -9.07 3.71 -1.50
C ASP A 47 -9.25 2.57 -0.49
N ILE A 48 -8.67 1.42 -0.81
CA ILE A 48 -8.83 0.20 -0.02
C ILE A 48 -8.12 0.32 1.34
N LEU A 49 -6.94 0.96 1.37
CA LEU A 49 -6.19 1.17 2.60
C LEU A 49 -7.00 2.06 3.57
N GLU A 50 -7.55 3.16 3.06
CA GLU A 50 -8.38 4.07 3.83
C GLU A 50 -9.67 3.40 4.30
N PHE A 51 -10.33 2.63 3.43
CA PHE A 51 -11.52 1.86 3.77
C PHE A 51 -11.27 0.91 4.94
N LEU A 52 -10.21 0.10 4.87
CA LEU A 52 -9.85 -0.85 5.93
C LEU A 52 -9.47 -0.15 7.23
N SER A 53 -8.79 0.98 7.14
CA SER A 53 -8.31 1.74 8.30
C SER A 53 -9.40 2.50 9.03
N LYS A 54 -10.44 2.96 8.31
CA LYS A 54 -11.55 3.77 8.85
C LYS A 54 -12.83 2.97 9.10
N ASN A 55 -12.88 1.68 8.75
CA ASN A 55 -14.04 0.82 9.01
C ASN A 55 -14.15 0.52 10.51
N ASN A 56 -15.18 1.07 11.17
CA ASN A 56 -15.29 1.00 12.62
C ASN A 56 -15.79 -0.37 13.14
N SER A 57 -16.58 -1.11 12.37
CA SER A 57 -17.20 -2.37 12.82
C SER A 57 -16.36 -3.61 12.53
N GLN A 58 -15.59 -3.59 11.47
CA GLN A 58 -14.80 -4.74 11.00
C GLN A 58 -13.34 -4.35 10.69
N ARG A 59 -12.87 -3.26 11.28
CA ARG A 59 -11.48 -2.81 11.10
C ARG A 59 -10.52 -3.88 11.59
N PRO A 60 -9.55 -4.30 10.78
CA PRO A 60 -8.49 -5.19 11.23
C PRO A 60 -7.72 -4.59 12.42
N ARG A 61 -7.27 -5.45 13.32
CA ARG A 61 -6.45 -5.04 14.47
C ARG A 61 -5.13 -4.39 14.03
N LEU A 62 -4.61 -4.78 12.85
CA LEU A 62 -3.42 -4.19 12.23
C LEU A 62 -3.66 -3.97 10.74
N VAL A 63 -3.55 -2.72 10.31
CA VAL A 63 -3.61 -2.34 8.90
C VAL A 63 -2.26 -1.77 8.46
N VAL A 64 -1.63 -2.45 7.48
CA VAL A 64 -0.32 -2.11 6.94
C VAL A 64 -0.46 -1.64 5.50
N GLY A 65 -0.04 -0.42 5.22
CA GLY A 65 0.04 0.12 3.87
C GLY A 65 1.47 0.16 3.33
N PHE A 66 1.61 0.39 2.03
CA PHE A 66 2.88 0.62 1.36
C PHE A 66 2.90 2.01 0.71
N ALA A 67 4.08 2.62 0.68
CA ALA A 67 4.35 3.88 0.00
C ALA A 67 5.64 3.74 -0.82
N ALA A 68 5.52 3.96 -2.13
CA ALA A 68 6.65 4.01 -3.05
C ALA A 68 6.83 5.49 -3.44
N GLU A 69 7.91 6.11 -2.97
CA GLU A 69 8.15 7.53 -3.11
C GLU A 69 9.49 7.77 -3.81
N THR A 70 9.60 8.88 -4.53
CA THR A 70 10.83 9.25 -5.26
C THR A 70 11.61 10.36 -4.56
N GLN A 71 11.01 11.04 -3.60
CA GLN A 71 11.60 12.14 -2.83
C GLN A 71 10.93 12.22 -1.46
N ASP A 72 11.62 12.76 -0.47
CA ASP A 72 11.13 12.98 0.90
C ASP A 72 10.32 11.79 1.48
N VAL A 73 10.85 10.60 1.22
CA VAL A 73 10.19 9.30 1.46
C VAL A 73 9.56 9.21 2.85
N LEU A 74 10.29 9.65 3.88
CA LEU A 74 9.83 9.51 5.27
C LEU A 74 8.67 10.46 5.60
N ASN A 75 8.71 11.70 5.12
CA ASN A 75 7.64 12.65 5.42
C ASN A 75 6.37 12.31 4.64
N PHE A 76 6.48 12.03 3.33
CA PHE A 76 5.32 11.59 2.54
C PHE A 76 4.69 10.31 3.08
N ALA A 77 5.50 9.36 3.54
CA ALA A 77 4.98 8.13 4.13
C ALA A 77 4.31 8.37 5.49
N LYS A 78 4.82 9.29 6.33
CA LYS A 78 4.16 9.69 7.59
C LYS A 78 2.83 10.37 7.32
N ASP A 79 2.79 11.30 6.35
CA ASP A 79 1.56 11.99 5.96
C ASP A 79 0.53 11.00 5.41
N LYS A 80 0.95 10.08 4.55
CA LYS A 80 0.09 9.01 4.04
C LYS A 80 -0.46 8.16 5.18
N LYS A 81 0.39 7.75 6.14
CA LYS A 81 -0.04 6.99 7.30
C LYS A 81 -1.13 7.71 8.07
N ASN A 82 -0.92 8.99 8.38
CA ASN A 82 -1.85 9.80 9.15
C ASN A 82 -3.16 10.03 8.38
N ASN A 83 -3.08 10.41 7.10
CA ASN A 83 -4.24 10.68 6.26
C ASN A 83 -5.11 9.43 6.06
N LYS A 84 -4.50 8.24 5.92
CA LYS A 84 -5.19 6.96 5.76
C LYS A 84 -5.60 6.33 7.10
N ASN A 85 -5.09 6.82 8.22
CA ASN A 85 -5.32 6.27 9.57
C ASN A 85 -4.92 4.78 9.71
N CYS A 86 -3.91 4.34 8.96
CA CYS A 86 -3.38 2.98 9.07
C CYS A 86 -2.33 2.87 10.19
N ASP A 87 -2.09 1.65 10.67
CA ASP A 87 -1.21 1.44 11.81
C ASP A 87 0.27 1.53 11.41
N TRP A 88 0.61 0.92 10.27
CA TRP A 88 1.97 0.97 9.72
C TRP A 88 1.95 1.39 8.26
N ILE A 89 2.99 2.14 7.85
CA ILE A 89 3.36 2.33 6.44
C ILE A 89 4.77 1.77 6.23
N ILE A 90 4.91 0.98 5.19
CA ILE A 90 6.20 0.48 4.71
C ILE A 90 6.57 1.31 3.50
N ALA A 91 7.55 2.19 3.69
CA ALA A 91 8.00 3.12 2.68
C ALA A 91 9.27 2.64 2.00
N ASN A 92 9.35 2.78 0.70
CA ASN A 92 10.54 2.51 -0.09
C ASN A 92 10.83 3.64 -1.07
N ASP A 93 12.12 3.93 -1.25
CA ASP A 93 12.61 4.84 -2.28
C ASP A 93 12.66 4.10 -3.62
N VAL A 94 11.88 4.59 -4.58
CA VAL A 94 11.85 4.03 -5.94
C VAL A 94 12.58 4.90 -6.98
N SER A 95 13.28 5.95 -6.55
CA SER A 95 14.14 6.77 -7.42
C SER A 95 15.42 6.01 -7.80
N ASN A 96 15.87 5.11 -6.92
CA ASN A 96 17.06 4.31 -7.17
C ASN A 96 16.72 3.06 -8.00
N LYS A 97 17.24 3.00 -9.24
CA LYS A 97 17.00 1.89 -10.18
C LYS A 97 17.58 0.55 -9.74
N GLU A 98 18.51 0.54 -8.77
CA GLU A 98 19.09 -0.71 -8.24
C GLU A 98 18.18 -1.44 -7.25
N ILE A 99 17.14 -0.77 -6.75
CA ILE A 99 16.17 -1.29 -5.78
C ILE A 99 14.75 -0.94 -6.23
N GLY A 100 13.76 -1.62 -5.67
CA GLY A 100 12.36 -1.31 -5.94
C GLY A 100 11.80 -2.01 -7.18
N PHE A 101 11.34 -1.24 -8.18
CA PHE A 101 10.74 -1.82 -9.38
C PHE A 101 11.77 -2.58 -10.24
N ASN A 102 11.36 -3.75 -10.75
CA ASN A 102 12.20 -4.62 -11.62
C ASN A 102 13.53 -5.08 -11.00
N SER A 103 13.71 -4.97 -9.68
CA SER A 103 14.86 -5.50 -8.93
C SER A 103 14.40 -6.55 -7.94
N ASP A 104 15.20 -7.57 -7.68
CA ASP A 104 14.96 -8.53 -6.59
C ASP A 104 15.32 -7.92 -5.22
N TYR A 105 15.97 -6.77 -5.20
CA TYR A 105 16.40 -6.08 -4.00
C TYR A 105 15.49 -4.90 -3.70
N ASN A 106 15.38 -4.58 -2.41
CA ASN A 106 14.72 -3.36 -1.92
C ASN A 106 15.37 -2.89 -0.62
N ALA A 107 15.06 -1.65 -0.23
CA ALA A 107 15.32 -1.09 1.09
C ALA A 107 14.04 -0.42 1.55
N VAL A 108 13.65 -0.62 2.81
CA VAL A 108 12.37 -0.10 3.30
C VAL A 108 12.51 0.51 4.69
N SER A 109 11.62 1.47 4.97
CA SER A 109 11.40 2.02 6.30
C SER A 109 10.02 1.63 6.78
N ILE A 110 9.92 0.98 7.93
CA ILE A 110 8.66 0.65 8.60
C ILE A 110 8.32 1.79 9.55
N ILE A 111 7.25 2.51 9.27
CA ILE A 111 6.79 3.65 10.06
C ILE A 111 5.56 3.23 10.84
N SER A 112 5.64 3.27 12.16
CA SER A 112 4.55 3.10 13.11
C SER A 112 4.32 4.41 13.90
N ASN A 113 3.37 4.45 14.84
CA ASN A 113 3.07 5.67 15.60
C ASN A 113 4.27 6.21 16.37
N ASN A 114 5.11 5.34 16.91
CA ASN A 114 6.17 5.71 17.84
C ASN A 114 7.58 5.39 17.32
N LYS A 115 7.72 4.84 16.11
CA LYS A 115 9.02 4.33 15.66
C LYS A 115 9.16 4.29 14.14
N VAL A 116 10.35 4.65 13.67
CA VAL A 116 10.82 4.37 12.31
C VAL A 116 11.92 3.33 12.41
N GLU A 117 11.77 2.23 11.69
CA GLU A 117 12.73 1.13 11.63
C GLU A 117 13.16 0.90 10.19
N ASN A 118 14.46 1.02 9.93
CA ASN A 118 15.01 0.88 8.59
C ASN A 118 15.53 -0.53 8.36
N ILE A 119 15.16 -1.12 7.23
CA ILE A 119 15.73 -2.36 6.70
C ILE A 119 16.58 -1.97 5.49
N LYS A 120 17.91 -2.13 5.62
CA LYS A 120 18.86 -1.85 4.55
C LYS A 120 18.63 -2.74 3.33
N LYS A 121 19.20 -2.34 2.16
CA LYS A 121 19.13 -3.09 0.90
C LYS A 121 19.35 -4.58 1.12
N ASN A 122 18.35 -5.38 0.74
CA ASN A 122 18.35 -6.83 0.85
C ASN A 122 17.37 -7.42 -0.17
N LEU A 123 17.36 -8.74 -0.30
CA LEU A 123 16.37 -9.45 -1.11
C LEU A 123 14.94 -9.13 -0.63
N LYS A 124 14.02 -8.96 -1.54
CA LYS A 124 12.59 -8.73 -1.22
C LYS A 124 12.01 -9.83 -0.33
N SER A 125 12.40 -11.08 -0.55
CA SER A 125 12.02 -12.21 0.30
C SER A 125 12.50 -12.08 1.74
N TYR A 126 13.73 -11.61 1.95
CA TYR A 126 14.26 -11.34 3.30
C TYR A 126 13.46 -10.21 3.98
N ILE A 127 13.21 -9.11 3.26
CA ILE A 127 12.43 -7.98 3.77
C ILE A 127 11.01 -8.44 4.14
N ALA A 128 10.35 -9.20 3.27
CA ALA A 128 9.02 -9.75 3.53
C ALA A 128 8.99 -10.62 4.80
N ASN A 129 9.98 -11.50 4.98
CA ASN A 129 10.13 -12.31 6.20
C ASN A 129 10.33 -11.46 7.45
N LYS A 130 11.10 -10.38 7.38
CA LYS A 130 11.29 -9.44 8.51
C LYS A 130 9.98 -8.74 8.87
N ILE A 131 9.23 -8.28 7.87
CA ILE A 131 7.92 -7.64 8.07
C ILE A 131 6.94 -8.65 8.69
N ALA A 132 6.86 -9.87 8.16
CA ALA A 132 5.98 -10.92 8.68
C ALA A 132 6.30 -11.26 10.15
N LYS A 133 7.58 -11.44 10.50
CA LYS A 133 8.00 -11.66 11.90
C LYS A 133 7.62 -10.49 12.80
N LYS A 134 7.74 -9.24 12.32
CA LYS A 134 7.34 -8.07 13.09
C LYS A 134 5.83 -8.03 13.32
N ILE A 135 5.03 -8.41 12.32
CA ILE A 135 3.58 -8.54 12.45
C ILE A 135 3.25 -9.59 13.52
N ILE A 136 3.81 -10.79 13.40
CA ILE A 136 3.60 -11.88 14.38
C ILE A 136 3.94 -11.41 15.79
N ASN A 137 5.10 -10.80 15.99
CA ASN A 137 5.53 -10.31 17.31
C ASN A 137 4.64 -9.19 17.88
N ASN A 138 3.87 -8.51 17.02
CA ASN A 138 2.89 -7.51 17.48
C ASN A 138 1.63 -8.15 18.11
N PHE A 139 1.38 -9.43 17.84
CA PHE A 139 0.21 -10.17 18.34
C PHE A 139 0.52 -11.14 19.49
N ILE A 140 1.78 -11.50 19.70
CA ILE A 140 2.21 -12.47 20.73
C ILE A 140 2.41 -11.79 22.10
N LYS A 141 2.23 -10.46 22.19
CA LYS A 141 2.38 -9.71 23.45
C LYS A 141 1.15 -9.81 24.32
#